data_69e66f96be5a0187523ea1fbb3b52917
#
_entry.id   69e66f96be5a0187523ea1fbb3b52917
#
_cell.length_a   1.000
_cell.length_b   1.000
_cell.length_c   1.000
_cell.angle_alpha   90.00
_cell.angle_beta   90.00
_cell.angle_gamma   90.00
#
_symmetry.space_group_name_H-M   'P 1'
#
loop_
_entity.id
_entity.type
_entity.pdbx_description
1 polymer ?
#
loop_
_entity_poly.entity_id
_entity_poly.type
_entity_poly.pdbx_seq_one_letter_code
_entity_poly.pdbx_strand_id
1 'polypeptide(L)'
;MKSNKRNNRKLRIALGICIPLALIIAATLTVVAKYGPDFGLYLVPPSAERYGKDALATIGKNGIYSGSDEWKSTYEECLKMIENAESYEDTYPAIKKALSVCGGKHSILMTKSESQSTSDSYDEVLPTVSLNGDIAVIKLPDFLGTAEAGRKYAKVAEDFIHENRDKINGVVLDLRGNTGGDMGPMATAVSSLLPDGELMYYHYRSYDVPVTLKDGVISNAGTGGKSPYPDEKLKVPVAILTDGMTASSGEALTLCFRGLENVKTFGAPTAGYTSVNMLYSLYDGAQMYLTVAFDKARTGEIFKETSIEPDVATDSPLEAALEWLRS
;
A
#
# COMPACT_ATOMS: atom_id res chain seq x y z
N MET A 1 -51.87 -16.79 -45.42
CA MET A 1 -50.70 -15.94 -45.67
C MET A 1 -50.35 -14.95 -44.55
N LYS A 2 -51.26 -14.47 -43.65
CA LYS A 2 -50.99 -13.53 -42.59
C LYS A 2 -50.21 -14.13 -41.39
N SER A 3 -50.39 -15.43 -41.08
CA SER A 3 -49.69 -16.11 -39.93
C SER A 3 -48.16 -16.22 -40.11
N ASN A 4 -47.69 -16.51 -41.31
CA ASN A 4 -46.25 -16.70 -41.58
C ASN A 4 -45.47 -15.40 -41.55
N LYS A 5 -46.07 -14.24 -41.91
CA LYS A 5 -45.40 -12.92 -41.80
C LYS A 5 -45.21 -12.48 -40.33
N ARG A 6 -46.13 -12.83 -39.43
CA ARG A 6 -46.06 -12.48 -37.99
C ARG A 6 -45.00 -13.33 -37.28
N ASN A 7 -44.83 -14.59 -37.64
CA ASN A 7 -43.76 -15.45 -37.09
C ASN A 7 -42.38 -15.00 -37.57
N ASN A 8 -42.22 -14.65 -38.85
CA ASN A 8 -40.95 -14.15 -39.37
C ASN A 8 -40.54 -12.79 -38.74
N ARG A 9 -41.52 -11.92 -38.40
CA ARG A 9 -41.22 -10.66 -37.72
C ARG A 9 -40.77 -10.88 -36.26
N LYS A 10 -41.44 -11.80 -35.53
CA LYS A 10 -41.02 -12.18 -34.16
C LYS A 10 -39.64 -12.83 -34.17
N LEU A 11 -39.32 -13.70 -35.12
CA LEU A 11 -38.03 -14.35 -35.27
C LEU A 11 -36.92 -13.31 -35.56
N ARG A 12 -37.16 -12.35 -36.44
CA ARG A 12 -36.21 -11.28 -36.76
C ARG A 12 -35.94 -10.37 -35.54
N ILE A 13 -36.96 -10.06 -34.73
CA ILE A 13 -36.80 -9.29 -33.51
C ILE A 13 -36.01 -10.10 -32.46
N ALA A 14 -36.35 -11.37 -32.29
CA ALA A 14 -35.63 -12.25 -31.37
C ALA A 14 -34.14 -12.41 -31.76
N LEU A 15 -33.83 -12.65 -33.03
CA LEU A 15 -32.47 -12.71 -33.54
C LEU A 15 -31.74 -11.38 -33.41
N GLY A 16 -32.44 -10.25 -33.64
CA GLY A 16 -31.86 -8.90 -33.46
C GLY A 16 -31.50 -8.55 -32.01
N ILE A 17 -32.08 -9.23 -31.03
CA ILE A 17 -31.75 -9.07 -29.61
C ILE A 17 -30.78 -10.16 -29.13
N CYS A 18 -31.03 -11.40 -29.47
CA CYS A 18 -30.25 -12.53 -28.97
C CYS A 18 -28.81 -12.56 -29.54
N ILE A 19 -28.61 -12.15 -30.80
CA ILE A 19 -27.27 -12.13 -31.40
C ILE A 19 -26.36 -11.08 -30.71
N PRO A 20 -26.75 -9.81 -30.58
CA PRO A 20 -25.95 -8.83 -29.85
C PRO A 20 -25.68 -9.25 -28.39
N LEU A 21 -26.70 -9.78 -27.70
CA LEU A 21 -26.54 -10.27 -26.34
C LEU A 21 -25.54 -11.42 -26.25
N ALA A 22 -25.61 -12.38 -27.15
CA ALA A 22 -24.65 -13.50 -27.21
C ALA A 22 -23.23 -13.01 -27.50
N LEU A 23 -23.06 -11.99 -28.36
CA LEU A 23 -21.76 -11.39 -28.65
C LEU A 23 -21.21 -10.65 -27.44
N ILE A 24 -22.04 -9.91 -26.69
CA ILE A 24 -21.65 -9.24 -25.46
C ILE A 24 -21.20 -10.28 -24.42
N ILE A 25 -21.99 -11.35 -24.22
CA ILE A 25 -21.62 -12.42 -23.29
C ILE A 25 -20.30 -13.06 -23.71
N ALA A 26 -20.12 -13.40 -24.98
CA ALA A 26 -18.89 -14.00 -25.49
C ALA A 26 -17.69 -13.06 -25.30
N ALA A 27 -17.84 -11.76 -25.55
CA ALA A 27 -16.80 -10.77 -25.32
C ALA A 27 -16.46 -10.65 -23.82
N THR A 28 -17.48 -10.60 -22.94
CA THR A 28 -17.27 -10.56 -21.47
C THR A 28 -16.54 -11.82 -20.99
N LEU A 29 -16.97 -13.01 -21.42
CA LEU A 29 -16.30 -14.27 -21.08
C LEU A 29 -14.84 -14.29 -21.57
N THR A 30 -14.57 -13.76 -22.76
CA THR A 30 -13.21 -13.65 -23.29
C THR A 30 -12.34 -12.72 -22.43
N VAL A 31 -12.89 -11.58 -22.01
CA VAL A 31 -12.19 -10.64 -21.13
C VAL A 31 -11.91 -11.28 -19.76
N VAL A 32 -12.91 -11.95 -19.16
CA VAL A 32 -12.73 -12.64 -17.88
C VAL A 32 -11.72 -13.79 -18.02
N ALA A 33 -11.78 -14.58 -19.10
CA ALA A 33 -10.82 -15.67 -19.32
C ALA A 33 -9.37 -15.17 -19.46
N LYS A 34 -9.17 -13.97 -20.02
CA LYS A 34 -7.85 -13.40 -20.29
C LYS A 34 -7.27 -12.62 -19.12
N TYR A 35 -8.09 -11.82 -18.46
CA TYR A 35 -7.62 -10.88 -17.41
C TYR A 35 -8.09 -11.26 -16.01
N GLY A 36 -9.10 -12.13 -15.88
CA GLY A 36 -9.62 -12.58 -14.60
C GLY A 36 -8.55 -13.19 -13.67
N PRO A 37 -7.62 -14.02 -14.19
CA PRO A 37 -6.55 -14.59 -13.34
C PRO A 37 -5.71 -13.55 -12.59
N ASP A 38 -5.47 -12.37 -13.17
CA ASP A 38 -4.76 -11.26 -12.52
C ASP A 38 -5.50 -10.77 -11.23
N PHE A 39 -6.79 -11.11 -11.10
CA PHE A 39 -7.68 -10.76 -9.98
C PHE A 39 -8.21 -11.99 -9.22
N GLY A 40 -7.63 -13.18 -9.44
CA GLY A 40 -8.13 -14.42 -8.85
C GLY A 40 -9.49 -14.89 -9.41
N LEU A 41 -9.96 -14.32 -10.52
CA LEU A 41 -11.26 -14.64 -11.13
C LEU A 41 -11.10 -15.66 -12.27
N TYR A 42 -11.76 -16.78 -12.15
CA TYR A 42 -11.75 -17.86 -13.15
C TYR A 42 -13.19 -18.27 -13.52
N LEU A 43 -13.43 -18.56 -14.79
CA LEU A 43 -14.71 -19.09 -15.29
C LEU A 43 -14.96 -20.53 -14.83
N VAL A 44 -13.88 -21.28 -14.63
CA VAL A 44 -13.87 -22.64 -14.06
C VAL A 44 -12.66 -22.73 -13.14
N PRO A 45 -12.71 -23.55 -12.06
CA PRO A 45 -11.55 -23.75 -11.19
C PRO A 45 -10.29 -24.09 -12.00
N PRO A 46 -9.17 -23.38 -11.81
CA PRO A 46 -7.92 -23.73 -12.48
C PRO A 46 -7.39 -25.07 -11.96
N SER A 47 -6.64 -25.83 -12.76
CA SER A 47 -5.80 -26.89 -12.21
C SER A 47 -4.72 -26.28 -11.31
N ALA A 48 -4.15 -27.08 -10.39
CA ALA A 48 -3.09 -26.63 -9.51
C ALA A 48 -1.87 -26.08 -10.29
N GLU A 49 -1.46 -26.77 -11.35
CA GLU A 49 -0.37 -26.31 -12.22
C GLU A 49 -0.71 -24.96 -12.90
N ARG A 50 -1.94 -24.78 -13.40
CA ARG A 50 -2.37 -23.52 -14.01
C ARG A 50 -2.40 -22.38 -12.99
N TYR A 51 -2.94 -22.63 -11.81
CA TYR A 51 -2.95 -21.68 -10.70
C TYR A 51 -1.53 -21.18 -10.38
N GLY A 52 -0.57 -22.10 -10.21
CA GLY A 52 0.83 -21.75 -9.99
C GLY A 52 1.43 -20.96 -11.14
N LYS A 53 1.18 -21.36 -12.41
CA LYS A 53 1.66 -20.64 -13.59
C LYS A 53 1.12 -19.21 -13.68
N ASP A 54 -0.17 -19.01 -13.42
CA ASP A 54 -0.80 -17.70 -13.44
C ASP A 54 -0.21 -16.79 -12.32
N ALA A 55 0.02 -17.33 -11.12
CA ALA A 55 0.70 -16.62 -10.05
C ALA A 55 2.15 -16.22 -10.41
N LEU A 56 2.94 -17.16 -10.96
CA LEU A 56 4.32 -16.90 -11.41
C LEU A 56 4.36 -15.86 -12.53
N ALA A 57 3.40 -15.90 -13.45
CA ALA A 57 3.29 -14.92 -14.54
C ALA A 57 2.98 -13.52 -13.99
N THR A 58 2.08 -13.41 -13.01
CA THR A 58 1.75 -12.16 -12.32
C THR A 58 2.98 -11.58 -11.62
N ILE A 59 3.76 -12.42 -10.91
CA ILE A 59 5.01 -12.03 -10.26
C ILE A 59 6.02 -11.53 -11.30
N GLY A 60 6.24 -12.28 -12.38
CA GLY A 60 7.20 -11.91 -13.43
C GLY A 60 6.83 -10.65 -14.20
N LYS A 61 5.52 -10.37 -14.36
CA LYS A 61 5.02 -9.17 -15.02
C LYS A 61 5.22 -7.90 -14.16
N ASN A 62 4.98 -8.00 -12.85
CA ASN A 62 4.80 -6.84 -11.97
C ASN A 62 5.93 -6.66 -10.96
N GLY A 63 6.65 -7.71 -10.58
CA GLY A 63 7.68 -7.65 -9.55
C GLY A 63 8.82 -6.69 -9.88
N ILE A 64 9.30 -5.99 -8.87
CA ILE A 64 10.29 -4.92 -9.03
C ILE A 64 11.62 -5.43 -9.61
N TYR A 65 12.00 -6.69 -9.30
CA TYR A 65 13.23 -7.32 -9.79
C TYR A 65 13.01 -8.25 -11.02
N SER A 66 11.86 -8.16 -11.70
CA SER A 66 11.51 -9.05 -12.82
C SER A 66 12.47 -8.94 -14.04
N GLY A 67 13.30 -7.90 -14.11
CA GLY A 67 14.36 -7.76 -15.13
C GLY A 67 15.68 -8.41 -14.79
N SER A 68 15.86 -8.97 -13.57
CA SER A 68 17.13 -9.54 -13.12
C SER A 68 17.41 -10.90 -13.76
N ASP A 69 18.70 -11.26 -13.89
CA ASP A 69 19.09 -12.58 -14.40
C ASP A 69 18.78 -13.68 -13.37
N GLU A 70 18.81 -13.34 -12.08
CA GLU A 70 18.40 -14.25 -11.00
C GLU A 70 16.93 -14.63 -11.14
N TRP A 71 16.05 -13.67 -11.43
CA TRP A 71 14.63 -13.95 -11.68
C TRP A 71 14.45 -14.90 -12.88
N LYS A 72 15.16 -14.68 -13.99
CA LYS A 72 15.01 -15.54 -15.16
C LYS A 72 15.31 -17.00 -14.85
N SER A 73 16.39 -17.26 -14.11
CA SER A 73 16.76 -18.62 -13.69
C SER A 73 15.77 -19.20 -12.68
N THR A 74 15.33 -18.39 -11.71
CA THR A 74 14.38 -18.79 -10.68
C THR A 74 13.00 -19.09 -11.27
N TYR A 75 12.56 -18.34 -12.29
CA TYR A 75 11.27 -18.58 -12.95
C TYR A 75 11.20 -19.98 -13.55
N GLU A 76 12.23 -20.41 -14.28
CA GLU A 76 12.32 -21.77 -14.86
C GLU A 76 12.36 -22.88 -13.77
N GLU A 77 13.01 -22.61 -12.66
CA GLU A 77 13.03 -23.52 -11.52
C GLU A 77 11.64 -23.60 -10.86
N CYS A 78 10.97 -22.47 -10.64
CA CYS A 78 9.60 -22.43 -10.10
C CYS A 78 8.60 -23.14 -10.99
N LEU A 79 8.72 -23.03 -12.33
CA LEU A 79 7.88 -23.78 -13.26
C LEU A 79 8.03 -25.30 -13.08
N LYS A 80 9.26 -25.81 -12.87
CA LYS A 80 9.49 -27.24 -12.60
C LYS A 80 8.92 -27.66 -11.23
N MET A 81 8.96 -26.79 -10.22
CA MET A 81 8.41 -27.09 -8.89
C MET A 81 6.90 -27.32 -8.92
N ILE A 82 6.17 -26.68 -9.84
CA ILE A 82 4.70 -26.79 -9.94
C ILE A 82 4.23 -27.82 -10.98
N GLU A 83 5.13 -28.43 -11.75
CA GLU A 83 4.81 -29.34 -12.90
C GLU A 83 4.06 -30.52 -12.33
N ASN A 84 3.81 -31.03 -11.43
CA ASN A 84 2.97 -32.14 -10.96
C ASN A 84 2.17 -31.78 -9.70
N ALA A 85 1.87 -30.50 -9.52
CA ALA A 85 1.08 -30.07 -8.38
C ALA A 85 -0.33 -30.65 -8.47
N GLU A 86 -0.80 -31.30 -7.43
CA GLU A 86 -2.15 -31.88 -7.30
C GLU A 86 -3.10 -30.94 -6.56
N SER A 87 -2.56 -30.08 -5.69
CA SER A 87 -3.32 -29.05 -4.93
C SER A 87 -2.73 -27.67 -5.15
N TYR A 88 -3.47 -26.61 -4.81
CA TYR A 88 -2.98 -25.23 -4.86
C TYR A 88 -1.83 -25.04 -3.85
N GLU A 89 -1.92 -25.65 -2.69
CA GLU A 89 -0.92 -25.62 -1.64
C GLU A 89 0.44 -26.17 -2.10
N ASP A 90 0.46 -27.17 -3.00
CA ASP A 90 1.69 -27.72 -3.58
C ASP A 90 2.46 -26.67 -4.37
N THR A 91 1.80 -25.62 -4.84
CA THR A 91 2.42 -24.52 -5.60
C THR A 91 3.01 -23.42 -4.70
N TYR A 92 2.61 -23.34 -3.43
CA TYR A 92 3.04 -22.26 -2.54
C TYR A 92 4.55 -22.16 -2.34
N PRO A 93 5.33 -23.24 -2.23
CA PRO A 93 6.79 -23.14 -2.15
C PRO A 93 7.39 -22.42 -3.36
N ALA A 94 6.91 -22.72 -4.57
CA ALA A 94 7.35 -22.05 -5.79
C ALA A 94 6.95 -20.56 -5.82
N ILE A 95 5.71 -20.24 -5.43
CA ILE A 95 5.21 -18.86 -5.36
C ILE A 95 6.00 -18.06 -4.32
N LYS A 96 6.24 -18.60 -3.11
CA LYS A 96 7.05 -17.97 -2.07
C LYS A 96 8.48 -17.70 -2.54
N LYS A 97 9.10 -18.65 -3.22
CA LYS A 97 10.43 -18.49 -3.81
C LYS A 97 10.43 -17.38 -4.88
N ALA A 98 9.45 -17.40 -5.77
CA ALA A 98 9.29 -16.40 -6.80
C ALA A 98 9.11 -14.98 -6.21
N LEU A 99 8.27 -14.83 -5.18
CA LEU A 99 8.06 -13.57 -4.47
C LEU A 99 9.35 -13.04 -3.85
N SER A 100 10.15 -13.89 -3.19
CA SER A 100 11.39 -13.45 -2.55
C SER A 100 12.44 -12.97 -3.56
N VAL A 101 12.50 -13.56 -4.75
CA VAL A 101 13.50 -13.20 -5.77
C VAL A 101 13.03 -12.06 -6.67
N CYS A 102 11.77 -12.10 -7.12
CA CYS A 102 11.24 -11.11 -8.06
C CYS A 102 10.65 -9.88 -7.36
N GLY A 103 10.17 -10.04 -6.13
CA GLY A 103 9.55 -8.99 -5.32
C GLY A 103 10.41 -8.49 -4.14
N GLY A 104 11.46 -9.22 -3.74
CA GLY A 104 12.31 -8.85 -2.61
C GLY A 104 11.73 -9.19 -1.24
N LYS A 105 12.36 -8.64 -0.18
CA LYS A 105 12.08 -9.03 1.22
C LYS A 105 10.70 -8.61 1.73
N HIS A 106 10.09 -7.59 1.13
CA HIS A 106 8.78 -7.09 1.52
C HIS A 106 7.63 -7.89 0.90
N SER A 107 7.91 -8.75 -0.09
CA SER A 107 6.89 -9.58 -0.73
C SER A 107 6.58 -10.84 0.08
N ILE A 108 5.29 -11.18 0.20
CA ILE A 108 4.84 -12.32 0.98
C ILE A 108 3.61 -12.97 0.35
N LEU A 109 3.50 -14.31 0.48
CA LEU A 109 2.28 -15.06 0.27
C LEU A 109 1.64 -15.37 1.62
N MET A 110 0.41 -14.92 1.82
CA MET A 110 -0.44 -15.28 2.95
C MET A 110 -1.52 -16.25 2.48
N THR A 111 -1.66 -17.39 3.13
CA THR A 111 -2.79 -18.27 2.92
C THR A 111 -4.09 -17.60 3.37
N LYS A 112 -5.22 -18.11 2.92
CA LYS A 112 -6.54 -17.59 3.35
C LYS A 112 -6.69 -17.59 4.88
N SER A 113 -6.21 -18.64 5.55
CA SER A 113 -6.28 -18.75 7.02
C SER A 113 -5.37 -17.74 7.71
N GLU A 114 -4.14 -17.53 7.22
CA GLU A 114 -3.21 -16.53 7.75
C GLU A 114 -3.77 -15.12 7.59
N SER A 115 -4.33 -14.79 6.41
CA SER A 115 -4.94 -13.47 6.14
C SER A 115 -6.14 -13.20 7.04
N GLN A 116 -7.03 -14.19 7.25
CA GLN A 116 -8.16 -14.08 8.16
C GLN A 116 -7.70 -13.91 9.61
N SER A 117 -6.73 -14.73 10.07
CA SER A 117 -6.19 -14.64 11.43
C SER A 117 -5.56 -13.27 11.71
N THR A 118 -4.84 -12.70 10.74
CA THR A 118 -4.26 -11.35 10.86
C THR A 118 -5.35 -10.29 10.96
N SER A 119 -6.39 -10.38 10.15
CA SER A 119 -7.53 -9.46 10.20
C SER A 119 -8.31 -9.55 11.51
N ASP A 120 -8.55 -10.78 12.00
CA ASP A 120 -9.32 -11.02 13.22
C ASP A 120 -8.55 -10.65 14.50
N SER A 121 -7.21 -10.66 14.45
CA SER A 121 -6.33 -10.30 15.57
C SER A 121 -5.91 -8.84 15.60
N TYR A 122 -6.25 -8.05 14.57
CA TYR A 122 -5.90 -6.64 14.52
C TYR A 122 -6.83 -5.82 15.40
N ASP A 123 -6.30 -5.31 16.52
CA ASP A 123 -6.98 -4.33 17.35
C ASP A 123 -6.84 -2.93 16.73
N GLU A 124 -7.96 -2.23 16.53
CA GLU A 124 -7.97 -0.86 16.04
C GLU A 124 -7.32 0.07 17.09
N VAL A 125 -6.06 0.44 16.86
CA VAL A 125 -5.33 1.36 17.75
C VAL A 125 -5.39 2.78 17.16
N LEU A 126 -5.98 3.71 17.90
CA LEU A 126 -6.06 5.11 17.50
C LEU A 126 -4.77 5.88 17.87
N PRO A 127 -4.45 6.96 17.15
CA PRO A 127 -3.40 7.88 17.53
C PRO A 127 -3.55 8.39 18.96
N THR A 128 -2.44 8.66 19.62
CA THR A 128 -2.43 9.37 20.91
C THR A 128 -1.81 10.74 20.72
N VAL A 129 -2.41 11.73 21.37
CA VAL A 129 -2.03 13.15 21.25
C VAL A 129 -1.95 13.81 22.61
N SER A 130 -0.96 14.69 22.81
CA SER A 130 -0.79 15.44 24.04
C SER A 130 0.01 16.71 23.80
N LEU A 131 -0.04 17.67 24.75
CA LEU A 131 0.86 18.82 24.81
C LEU A 131 1.94 18.60 25.86
N ASN A 132 3.20 18.87 25.50
CA ASN A 132 4.33 19.01 26.42
C ASN A 132 4.78 20.49 26.41
N GLY A 133 4.12 21.30 27.24
CA GLY A 133 4.22 22.76 27.12
C GLY A 133 3.53 23.25 25.85
N ASP A 134 4.29 23.82 24.95
CA ASP A 134 3.89 24.29 23.61
C ASP A 134 4.30 23.34 22.47
N ILE A 135 4.74 22.14 22.79
CA ILE A 135 5.10 21.10 21.82
C ILE A 135 3.98 20.04 21.78
N ALA A 136 3.40 19.83 20.63
CA ALA A 136 2.48 18.72 20.40
C ALA A 136 3.26 17.40 20.27
N VAL A 137 2.83 16.36 20.99
CA VAL A 137 3.34 15.00 20.85
C VAL A 137 2.23 14.14 20.25
N ILE A 138 2.45 13.67 19.03
CA ILE A 138 1.49 12.89 18.24
C ILE A 138 2.13 11.53 17.95
N LYS A 139 1.60 10.47 18.55
CA LYS A 139 2.01 9.10 18.25
C LYS A 139 1.02 8.50 17.25
N LEU A 140 1.54 8.05 16.11
CA LEU A 140 0.79 7.34 15.08
C LEU A 140 1.17 5.85 15.11
N PRO A 141 0.28 4.96 15.58
CA PRO A 141 0.48 3.52 15.46
C PRO A 141 0.31 3.08 14.00
N ASP A 142 0.66 1.84 13.69
CA ASP A 142 0.29 1.20 12.43
C ASP A 142 -1.22 1.18 12.23
N PHE A 143 -1.66 1.13 10.97
CA PHE A 143 -3.09 1.15 10.67
C PHE A 143 -3.44 0.14 9.58
N LEU A 144 -4.34 -0.77 9.93
CA LEU A 144 -5.04 -1.66 8.99
C LEU A 144 -6.54 -1.53 9.26
N GLY A 145 -7.34 -1.23 8.25
CA GLY A 145 -8.76 -1.10 8.50
C GLY A 145 -9.56 -0.57 7.31
N THR A 146 -10.83 -0.33 7.56
CA THR A 146 -11.75 0.24 6.57
C THR A 146 -11.50 1.73 6.37
N ALA A 147 -11.98 2.29 5.26
CA ALA A 147 -11.93 3.74 5.05
C ALA A 147 -12.67 4.54 6.15
N GLU A 148 -13.69 3.96 6.80
CA GLU A 148 -14.36 4.59 7.93
C GLU A 148 -13.47 4.63 9.17
N ALA A 149 -12.82 3.51 9.51
CA ALA A 149 -11.85 3.43 10.59
C ALA A 149 -10.67 4.39 10.34
N GLY A 150 -10.17 4.46 9.10
CA GLY A 150 -9.12 5.39 8.70
C GLY A 150 -9.49 6.87 8.91
N ARG A 151 -10.74 7.25 8.63
CA ARG A 151 -11.22 8.61 8.95
C ARG A 151 -11.26 8.89 10.46
N LYS A 152 -11.66 7.90 11.28
CA LYS A 152 -11.63 8.04 12.75
C LYS A 152 -10.19 8.20 13.26
N TYR A 153 -9.28 7.39 12.72
CA TYR A 153 -7.86 7.46 13.02
C TYR A 153 -7.29 8.85 12.72
N ALA A 154 -7.46 9.35 11.49
CA ALA A 154 -6.92 10.64 11.08
C ALA A 154 -7.49 11.79 11.91
N LYS A 155 -8.78 11.75 12.18
CA LYS A 155 -9.51 12.79 12.92
C LYS A 155 -8.94 13.08 14.31
N VAL A 156 -8.36 12.10 15.00
CA VAL A 156 -7.79 12.29 16.34
C VAL A 156 -6.68 13.35 16.34
N ALA A 157 -5.72 13.23 15.42
CA ALA A 157 -4.63 14.19 15.35
C ALA A 157 -5.03 15.50 14.66
N GLU A 158 -5.90 15.44 13.64
CA GLU A 158 -6.39 16.61 12.93
C GLU A 158 -7.15 17.55 13.86
N ASP A 159 -8.13 17.03 14.63
CA ASP A 159 -8.90 17.84 15.59
C ASP A 159 -8.01 18.42 16.68
N PHE A 160 -7.08 17.59 17.20
CA PHE A 160 -6.14 18.04 18.23
C PHE A 160 -5.24 19.20 17.74
N ILE A 161 -4.72 19.10 16.51
CA ILE A 161 -3.92 20.17 15.91
C ILE A 161 -4.78 21.43 15.71
N HIS A 162 -5.98 21.26 15.15
CA HIS A 162 -6.92 22.37 14.94
C HIS A 162 -7.24 23.11 16.25
N GLU A 163 -7.64 22.40 17.29
CA GLU A 163 -8.04 22.96 18.58
C GLU A 163 -6.90 23.64 19.34
N ASN A 164 -5.65 23.24 19.10
CA ASN A 164 -4.47 23.74 19.81
C ASN A 164 -3.49 24.54 18.94
N ARG A 165 -3.83 24.83 17.70
CA ARG A 165 -2.91 25.42 16.70
C ARG A 165 -2.19 26.69 17.18
N ASP A 166 -2.89 27.56 17.93
CA ASP A 166 -2.34 28.83 18.43
C ASP A 166 -1.39 28.65 19.62
N LYS A 167 -1.29 27.41 20.14
CA LYS A 167 -0.39 27.05 21.26
C LYS A 167 0.77 26.20 20.82
N ILE A 168 0.69 25.60 19.64
CA ILE A 168 1.71 24.67 19.16
C ILE A 168 2.84 25.44 18.45
N ASN A 169 4.04 25.38 19.03
CA ASN A 169 5.28 25.95 18.48
C ASN A 169 6.24 24.88 17.94
N GLY A 170 5.96 23.60 18.17
CA GLY A 170 6.72 22.47 17.66
C GLY A 170 5.91 21.17 17.72
N VAL A 171 6.29 20.19 16.93
CA VAL A 171 5.62 18.87 16.91
C VAL A 171 6.65 17.75 17.03
N VAL A 172 6.38 16.80 17.91
CA VAL A 172 6.98 15.47 17.90
C VAL A 172 6.00 14.52 17.23
N LEU A 173 6.39 13.93 16.09
CA LEU A 173 5.69 12.86 15.40
C LEU A 173 6.34 11.52 15.76
N ASP A 174 5.73 10.74 16.64
CA ASP A 174 6.28 9.47 17.11
C ASP A 174 5.78 8.31 16.26
N LEU A 175 6.68 7.76 15.44
CA LEU A 175 6.46 6.60 14.56
C LEU A 175 7.14 5.33 15.09
N ARG A 176 7.69 5.35 16.31
CA ARG A 176 8.30 4.16 16.91
C ARG A 176 7.27 3.07 17.14
N GLY A 177 7.60 1.86 16.71
CA GLY A 177 6.72 0.71 16.76
C GLY A 177 5.64 0.71 15.67
N ASN A 178 5.62 1.67 14.74
CA ASN A 178 4.68 1.70 13.62
C ASN A 178 5.18 0.76 12.51
N THR A 179 4.55 -0.39 12.38
CA THR A 179 4.93 -1.43 11.40
C THR A 179 4.33 -1.21 10.00
N GLY A 180 3.57 -0.14 9.79
CA GLY A 180 3.04 0.24 8.49
C GLY A 180 1.53 0.06 8.33
N GLY A 181 1.11 -0.60 7.26
CA GLY A 181 -0.29 -0.77 6.87
C GLY A 181 -0.76 0.25 5.83
N ASP A 182 -1.90 0.91 6.03
CA ASP A 182 -2.41 1.93 5.12
C ASP A 182 -1.87 3.32 5.48
N MET A 183 -1.05 3.88 4.60
CA MET A 183 -0.43 5.19 4.78
C MET A 183 -1.44 6.34 4.74
N GLY A 184 -2.55 6.20 4.01
CA GLY A 184 -3.51 7.27 3.78
C GLY A 184 -4.05 7.93 5.05
N PRO A 185 -4.60 7.18 6.01
CA PRO A 185 -5.04 7.72 7.29
C PRO A 185 -3.92 8.37 8.11
N MET A 186 -2.71 7.77 8.11
CA MET A 186 -1.55 8.32 8.83
C MET A 186 -1.13 9.67 8.26
N ALA A 187 -1.01 9.76 6.94
CA ALA A 187 -0.60 11.00 6.27
C ALA A 187 -1.70 12.08 6.35
N THR A 188 -2.98 11.68 6.29
CA THR A 188 -4.12 12.61 6.49
C THR A 188 -4.08 13.20 7.90
N ALA A 189 -3.82 12.37 8.93
CA ALA A 189 -3.75 12.79 10.33
C ALA A 189 -2.78 13.97 10.60
N VAL A 190 -1.75 14.11 9.78
CA VAL A 190 -0.71 15.15 9.90
C VAL A 190 -0.59 16.03 8.65
N SER A 191 -1.63 16.06 7.82
CA SER A 191 -1.63 16.79 6.54
C SER A 191 -1.44 18.30 6.71
N SER A 192 -1.81 18.86 7.86
CA SER A 192 -1.55 20.27 8.21
C SER A 192 -0.07 20.60 8.40
N LEU A 193 0.78 19.60 8.68
CA LEU A 193 2.24 19.73 8.81
C LEU A 193 2.98 19.59 7.48
N LEU A 194 2.29 19.13 6.42
CA LEU A 194 2.87 18.86 5.12
C LEU A 194 2.53 20.00 4.14
N PRO A 195 3.46 20.36 3.24
CA PRO A 195 3.15 21.31 2.16
C PRO A 195 2.21 20.68 1.14
N ASP A 196 1.44 21.51 0.42
CA ASP A 196 0.76 21.04 -0.78
C ASP A 196 1.75 20.73 -1.90
N GLY A 197 1.35 19.82 -2.79
CA GLY A 197 2.16 19.33 -3.89
C GLY A 197 2.66 17.91 -3.70
N GLU A 198 3.80 17.59 -4.27
CA GLU A 198 4.40 16.26 -4.26
C GLU A 198 5.13 16.01 -2.93
N LEU A 199 4.74 14.96 -2.22
CA LEU A 199 5.27 14.59 -0.91
C LEU A 199 6.45 13.62 -1.03
N MET A 200 6.26 12.58 -1.82
CA MET A 200 7.22 11.54 -2.16
C MET A 200 6.78 10.86 -3.45
N TYR A 201 7.52 9.85 -3.92
CA TYR A 201 7.16 9.10 -5.11
C TYR A 201 7.27 7.59 -4.87
N TYR A 202 6.46 6.82 -5.59
CA TYR A 202 6.67 5.40 -5.82
C TYR A 202 7.45 5.23 -7.12
N HIS A 203 8.68 4.74 -7.01
CA HIS A 203 9.61 4.53 -8.12
C HIS A 203 9.42 3.13 -8.69
N TYR A 204 8.60 3.02 -9.73
CA TYR A 204 8.45 1.80 -10.53
C TYR A 204 9.69 1.61 -11.42
N ARG A 205 9.79 0.47 -12.07
CA ARG A 205 10.94 0.13 -12.94
C ARG A 205 11.24 1.16 -14.05
N SER A 206 10.27 1.92 -14.52
CA SER A 206 10.40 2.83 -15.66
C SER A 206 9.74 4.20 -15.48
N TYR A 207 9.05 4.44 -14.37
CA TYR A 207 8.35 5.71 -14.11
C TYR A 207 8.13 5.91 -12.61
N ASP A 208 7.87 7.15 -12.24
CA ASP A 208 7.52 7.53 -10.88
C ASP A 208 6.03 7.88 -10.79
N VAL A 209 5.40 7.52 -9.67
CA VAL A 209 4.05 7.93 -9.31
C VAL A 209 4.12 8.81 -8.06
N PRO A 210 3.74 10.09 -8.14
CA PRO A 210 3.80 10.98 -6.98
C PRO A 210 2.69 10.65 -5.97
N VAL A 211 3.03 10.68 -4.69
CA VAL A 211 2.08 10.87 -3.58
C VAL A 211 1.92 12.36 -3.40
N THR A 212 0.71 12.88 -3.49
CA THR A 212 0.46 14.32 -3.48
C THR A 212 -0.55 14.73 -2.40
N LEU A 213 -0.37 15.93 -1.86
CA LEU A 213 -1.36 16.59 -1.01
C LEU A 213 -1.93 17.80 -1.76
N LYS A 214 -3.26 17.85 -1.88
CA LYS A 214 -3.98 18.98 -2.47
C LYS A 214 -5.36 19.14 -1.85
N ASP A 215 -5.70 20.34 -1.45
CA ASP A 215 -7.01 20.67 -0.87
C ASP A 215 -7.41 19.72 0.28
N GLY A 216 -6.43 19.32 1.12
CA GLY A 216 -6.60 18.37 2.22
C GLY A 216 -6.78 16.92 1.82
N VAL A 217 -6.57 16.57 0.54
CA VAL A 217 -6.64 15.19 0.03
C VAL A 217 -5.23 14.69 -0.29
N ILE A 218 -4.88 13.54 0.28
CA ILE A 218 -3.65 12.82 -0.08
C ILE A 218 -3.99 11.78 -1.14
N SER A 219 -3.34 11.87 -2.29
CA SER A 219 -3.54 10.96 -3.41
C SER A 219 -2.43 9.93 -3.48
N ASN A 220 -2.77 8.71 -3.95
CA ASN A 220 -1.87 7.57 -4.10
C ASN A 220 -1.28 7.04 -2.77
N ALA A 221 -1.95 7.27 -1.64
CA ALA A 221 -1.47 6.84 -0.33
C ALA A 221 -2.35 5.75 0.34
N GLY A 222 -3.36 5.23 -0.33
CA GLY A 222 -4.30 4.25 0.22
C GLY A 222 -5.68 4.85 0.50
N THR A 223 -6.34 4.45 1.61
CA THR A 223 -7.72 4.82 1.92
C THR A 223 -7.89 6.16 2.63
N GLY A 224 -6.93 7.05 2.56
CA GLY A 224 -7.00 8.38 3.15
C GLY A 224 -8.28 9.13 2.77
N GLY A 225 -8.80 9.91 3.69
CA GLY A 225 -9.95 10.78 3.47
C GLY A 225 -9.52 12.19 3.06
N LYS A 226 -10.50 13.09 3.01
CA LYS A 226 -10.23 14.53 2.93
C LYS A 226 -10.14 15.09 4.35
N SER A 227 -9.08 15.83 4.65
CA SER A 227 -8.98 16.60 5.90
C SER A 227 -10.16 17.59 6.01
N PRO A 228 -10.78 17.71 7.18
CA PRO A 228 -11.79 18.76 7.42
C PRO A 228 -11.17 20.16 7.50
N TYR A 229 -9.85 20.28 7.61
CA TYR A 229 -9.09 21.52 7.76
C TYR A 229 -8.07 21.74 6.62
N PRO A 230 -8.49 21.74 5.34
CA PRO A 230 -7.59 21.71 4.19
C PRO A 230 -6.66 22.93 4.09
N ASP A 231 -7.14 24.09 4.55
CA ASP A 231 -6.42 25.37 4.44
C ASP A 231 -5.61 25.71 5.71
N GLU A 232 -5.67 24.87 6.73
CA GLU A 232 -5.00 25.11 8.01
C GLU A 232 -3.60 24.48 8.04
N LYS A 233 -2.62 25.16 7.46
CA LYS A 233 -1.22 24.73 7.53
C LYS A 233 -0.55 25.24 8.80
N LEU A 234 0.13 24.35 9.51
CA LEU A 234 0.91 24.64 10.71
C LEU A 234 2.41 24.59 10.35
N LYS A 235 3.05 25.76 10.27
CA LYS A 235 4.46 25.90 9.89
C LYS A 235 5.34 25.98 11.15
N VAL A 236 5.57 24.85 11.79
CA VAL A 236 6.40 24.72 12.98
C VAL A 236 7.48 23.67 12.76
N PRO A 237 8.57 23.64 13.57
CA PRO A 237 9.52 22.54 13.55
C PRO A 237 8.85 21.20 13.87
N VAL A 238 9.28 20.13 13.17
CA VAL A 238 8.76 18.76 13.36
C VAL A 238 9.94 17.82 13.64
N ALA A 239 9.89 17.16 14.78
CA ALA A 239 10.80 16.08 15.16
C ALA A 239 10.11 14.74 14.93
N ILE A 240 10.66 13.88 14.08
CA ILE A 240 10.10 12.55 13.81
C ILE A 240 10.92 11.53 14.58
N LEU A 241 10.24 10.68 15.36
CA LEU A 241 10.90 9.60 16.10
C LEU A 241 10.74 8.29 15.35
N THR A 242 11.86 7.60 15.11
CA THR A 242 11.91 6.30 14.45
C THR A 242 12.66 5.27 15.28
N ASP A 243 12.36 4.00 15.03
CA ASP A 243 13.08 2.84 15.58
C ASP A 243 13.14 1.69 14.57
N GLY A 244 13.79 0.59 14.92
CA GLY A 244 13.89 -0.61 14.09
C GLY A 244 12.56 -1.33 13.78
N MET A 245 11.45 -0.89 14.39
CA MET A 245 10.09 -1.37 14.09
C MET A 245 9.34 -0.41 13.15
N THR A 246 9.82 0.82 12.96
CA THR A 246 9.24 1.75 11.97
C THR A 246 9.43 1.17 10.58
N ALA A 247 8.33 0.75 9.92
CA ALA A 247 8.39 -0.02 8.67
C ALA A 247 7.34 0.42 7.65
N SER A 248 7.58 0.13 6.36
CA SER A 248 6.61 0.23 5.27
C SER A 248 5.93 1.61 5.23
N SER A 249 4.62 1.70 5.44
CA SER A 249 3.90 2.99 5.46
C SER A 249 4.39 3.98 6.52
N GLY A 250 4.96 3.50 7.64
CA GLY A 250 5.64 4.36 8.62
C GLY A 250 6.90 5.00 8.04
N GLU A 251 7.66 4.24 7.23
CA GLU A 251 8.83 4.75 6.50
C GLU A 251 8.40 5.71 5.39
N ALA A 252 7.37 5.35 4.61
CA ALA A 252 6.83 6.21 3.57
C ALA A 252 6.33 7.54 4.13
N LEU A 253 5.67 7.55 5.31
CA LEU A 253 5.29 8.78 5.99
C LEU A 253 6.52 9.61 6.41
N THR A 254 7.57 8.98 6.90
CA THR A 254 8.85 9.65 7.22
C THR A 254 9.43 10.34 5.97
N LEU A 255 9.35 9.67 4.80
CA LEU A 255 9.80 10.23 3.53
C LEU A 255 8.94 11.38 3.02
N CYS A 256 7.67 11.47 3.40
CA CYS A 256 6.83 12.64 3.10
C CYS A 256 7.36 13.94 3.72
N PHE A 257 8.12 13.84 4.81
CA PHE A 257 8.75 14.98 5.48
C PHE A 257 10.20 15.20 5.05
N ARG A 258 10.85 14.22 4.42
CA ARG A 258 12.27 14.32 4.05
C ARG A 258 12.51 15.46 3.07
N GLY A 259 13.54 16.28 3.37
CA GLY A 259 13.89 17.47 2.60
C GLY A 259 13.13 18.74 2.96
N LEU A 260 12.28 18.71 3.99
CA LEU A 260 11.73 19.92 4.59
C LEU A 260 12.74 20.53 5.56
N GLU A 261 12.98 21.85 5.47
CA GLU A 261 14.01 22.55 6.26
C GLU A 261 13.76 22.53 7.78
N ASN A 262 12.50 22.47 8.19
CA ASN A 262 12.07 22.50 9.58
C ASN A 262 11.82 21.09 10.16
N VAL A 263 12.39 20.05 9.58
CA VAL A 263 12.20 18.66 10.02
C VAL A 263 13.53 18.01 10.37
N LYS A 264 13.55 17.24 11.47
CA LYS A 264 14.63 16.30 11.82
C LYS A 264 14.10 14.98 12.32
N THR A 265 14.83 13.92 12.03
CA THR A 265 14.52 12.56 12.49
C THR A 265 15.45 12.16 13.63
N PHE A 266 14.90 11.48 14.65
CA PHE A 266 15.60 11.09 15.86
C PHE A 266 15.35 9.61 16.18
N GLY A 267 16.36 8.91 16.71
CA GLY A 267 16.22 7.56 17.23
C GLY A 267 17.15 6.56 16.57
N ALA A 268 16.60 5.48 16.04
CA ALA A 268 17.34 4.42 15.36
C ALA A 268 16.93 4.29 13.89
N PRO A 269 17.76 3.64 13.06
CA PRO A 269 17.41 3.29 11.69
C PRO A 269 16.09 2.52 11.61
N THR A 270 15.32 2.75 10.55
CA THR A 270 14.04 2.06 10.33
C THR A 270 14.24 0.60 9.88
N ALA A 271 13.18 -0.17 9.75
CA ALA A 271 13.22 -1.58 9.37
C ALA A 271 13.70 -1.83 7.93
N GLY A 272 13.63 -0.82 7.05
CA GLY A 272 14.08 -0.92 5.66
C GLY A 272 13.09 -1.66 4.76
N TYR A 273 11.80 -1.54 4.99
CA TYR A 273 10.74 -1.98 4.08
C TYR A 273 10.23 -0.83 3.22
N THR A 274 11.16 -0.01 2.73
CA THR A 274 10.96 1.19 1.91
C THR A 274 10.56 0.85 0.47
N SER A 275 9.41 0.21 0.34
CA SER A 275 8.87 -0.26 -0.93
C SER A 275 7.36 -0.46 -0.89
N VAL A 276 6.74 -0.51 -2.06
CA VAL A 276 5.29 -0.58 -2.26
C VAL A 276 4.87 -1.97 -2.66
N ASN A 277 3.96 -2.55 -1.89
CA ASN A 277 3.31 -3.80 -2.22
C ASN A 277 1.97 -3.58 -2.90
N MET A 278 1.71 -4.34 -3.97
CA MET A 278 0.37 -4.54 -4.50
C MET A 278 -0.19 -5.89 -4.05
N LEU A 279 -1.46 -5.88 -3.69
CA LEU A 279 -2.19 -7.08 -3.30
C LEU A 279 -2.78 -7.76 -4.54
N TYR A 280 -2.49 -9.05 -4.71
CA TYR A 280 -3.09 -9.92 -5.70
C TYR A 280 -3.82 -11.06 -4.98
N SER A 281 -5.13 -11.13 -5.16
CA SER A 281 -5.94 -12.24 -4.62
C SER A 281 -5.84 -13.45 -5.55
N LEU A 282 -5.54 -14.61 -4.97
CA LEU A 282 -5.49 -15.87 -5.71
C LEU A 282 -6.83 -16.62 -5.60
N TYR A 283 -7.05 -17.61 -6.47
CA TYR A 283 -8.33 -18.31 -6.61
C TYR A 283 -8.82 -18.97 -5.31
N ASP A 284 -7.94 -19.54 -4.55
CA ASP A 284 -8.22 -20.24 -3.27
C ASP A 284 -8.43 -19.29 -2.07
N GLY A 285 -8.30 -17.98 -2.32
CA GLY A 285 -8.39 -16.95 -1.30
C GLY A 285 -7.05 -16.62 -0.62
N ALA A 286 -5.95 -17.24 -1.05
CA ALA A 286 -4.62 -16.78 -0.64
C ALA A 286 -4.34 -15.37 -1.20
N GLN A 287 -3.53 -14.61 -0.50
CA GLN A 287 -3.17 -13.24 -0.84
C GLN A 287 -1.66 -13.12 -1.08
N MET A 288 -1.32 -12.58 -2.23
CA MET A 288 0.05 -12.35 -2.64
C MET A 288 0.35 -10.85 -2.60
N TYR A 289 1.16 -10.44 -1.64
CA TYR A 289 1.69 -9.08 -1.55
C TYR A 289 3.00 -9.05 -2.33
N LEU A 290 3.04 -8.34 -3.43
CA LEU A 290 4.18 -8.26 -4.34
C LEU A 290 4.72 -6.84 -4.38
N THR A 291 5.99 -6.67 -4.10
CA THR A 291 6.68 -5.38 -4.26
C THR A 291 6.80 -5.02 -5.74
N VAL A 292 6.28 -3.87 -6.09
CA VAL A 292 6.20 -3.37 -7.48
C VAL A 292 6.95 -2.05 -7.69
N ALA A 293 7.28 -1.34 -6.61
CA ALA A 293 7.98 -0.06 -6.64
C ALA A 293 8.83 0.12 -5.38
N PHE A 294 9.82 1.01 -5.45
CA PHE A 294 10.58 1.49 -4.29
C PHE A 294 10.07 2.87 -3.85
N ASP A 295 10.27 3.20 -2.59
CA ASP A 295 10.01 4.53 -2.10
C ASP A 295 11.11 5.49 -2.55
N LYS A 296 10.71 6.68 -3.02
CA LYS A 296 11.60 7.74 -3.46
C LYS A 296 11.21 9.04 -2.78
N ALA A 297 12.15 9.64 -2.07
CA ALA A 297 11.94 10.93 -1.43
C ALA A 297 11.82 12.06 -2.48
N ARG A 298 11.20 13.19 -2.10
CA ARG A 298 11.15 14.41 -2.92
C ARG A 298 12.52 14.96 -3.27
N THR A 299 13.54 14.64 -2.50
CA THR A 299 14.95 14.97 -2.74
C THR A 299 15.58 14.19 -3.91
N GLY A 300 14.88 13.17 -4.43
CA GLY A 300 15.33 12.30 -5.50
C GLY A 300 16.02 11.01 -5.04
N GLU A 301 16.26 10.83 -3.74
CA GLU A 301 16.85 9.64 -3.15
C GLU A 301 15.87 8.46 -3.23
N ILE A 302 16.35 7.32 -3.76
CA ILE A 302 15.56 6.09 -3.91
C ILE A 302 16.01 5.08 -2.86
N PHE A 303 15.06 4.62 -2.04
CA PHE A 303 15.26 3.60 -1.02
C PHE A 303 14.87 2.24 -1.58
N LYS A 304 15.87 1.37 -1.74
CA LYS A 304 15.68 0.02 -2.32
C LYS A 304 15.62 -1.02 -1.22
N GLU A 305 14.55 -1.01 -0.43
CA GLU A 305 14.39 -1.86 0.76
C GLU A 305 15.55 -1.69 1.75
N THR A 306 16.00 -0.43 1.90
CA THR A 306 17.05 0.00 2.85
C THR A 306 16.45 0.85 3.94
N SER A 307 17.04 0.80 5.14
CA SER A 307 16.62 1.61 6.28
C SER A 307 16.77 3.11 6.00
N ILE A 308 15.91 3.89 6.61
CA ILE A 308 16.06 5.33 6.70
C ILE A 308 16.87 5.62 7.95
N GLU A 309 18.08 6.18 7.78
CA GLU A 309 18.92 6.61 8.89
C GLU A 309 18.34 7.88 9.51
N PRO A 310 18.25 7.99 10.86
CA PRO A 310 17.84 9.22 11.51
C PRO A 310 18.94 10.29 11.40
N ASP A 311 18.53 11.57 11.37
CA ASP A 311 19.48 12.69 11.42
C ASP A 311 20.23 12.75 12.75
N VAL A 312 19.62 12.27 13.84
CA VAL A 312 20.20 12.19 15.18
C VAL A 312 19.97 10.79 15.74
N ALA A 313 21.00 9.96 15.68
CA ALA A 313 20.99 8.63 16.31
C ALA A 313 21.10 8.76 17.83
N THR A 314 20.14 8.19 18.57
CA THR A 314 20.06 8.30 20.03
C THR A 314 19.16 7.24 20.65
N ASP A 315 19.49 6.80 21.87
CA ASP A 315 18.66 5.89 22.68
C ASP A 315 17.53 6.63 23.44
N SER A 316 17.57 7.97 23.47
CA SER A 316 16.57 8.82 24.12
C SER A 316 15.93 9.80 23.09
N PRO A 317 15.24 9.30 22.06
CA PRO A 317 14.81 10.13 20.93
C PRO A 317 13.78 11.21 21.32
N LEU A 318 12.92 10.94 22.29
CA LEU A 318 11.92 11.93 22.73
C LEU A 318 12.58 13.11 23.45
N GLU A 319 13.50 12.86 24.34
CA GLU A 319 14.25 13.89 25.08
C GLU A 319 15.07 14.75 24.11
N ALA A 320 15.81 14.13 23.21
CA ALA A 320 16.62 14.83 22.20
C ALA A 320 15.75 15.67 21.23
N ALA A 321 14.59 15.16 20.83
CA ALA A 321 13.63 15.87 20.02
C ALA A 321 13.04 17.10 20.74
N LEU A 322 12.65 16.94 22.01
CA LEU A 322 12.13 18.03 22.83
C LEU A 322 13.19 19.12 23.09
N GLU A 323 14.45 18.73 23.29
CA GLU A 323 15.57 19.69 23.44
C GLU A 323 15.77 20.49 22.13
N TRP A 324 15.81 19.81 21.00
CA TRP A 324 15.92 20.47 19.69
C TRP A 324 14.75 21.41 19.38
N LEU A 325 13.52 21.04 19.73
CA LEU A 325 12.35 21.87 19.48
C LEU A 325 12.28 23.12 20.36
N ARG A 326 13.02 23.14 21.48
CA ARG A 326 13.11 24.28 22.41
C ARG A 326 14.31 25.21 22.14
N SER A 327 15.24 24.79 21.28
CA SER A 327 16.46 25.56 20.94
C SER A 327 16.18 26.59 19.85
#